data_6a58f4a78441ceb0419594af8deaf622
#
_entry.id   6a58f4a78441ceb0419594af8deaf622
#
_cell.length_a   1.000
_cell.length_b   1.000
_cell.length_c   1.000
_cell.angle_alpha   90.00
_cell.angle_beta   90.00
_cell.angle_gamma   90.00
#
_symmetry.space_group_name_H-M   'P 1'
#
loop_
_entity.id
_entity.type
_entity.pdbx_description
1 polymer ?
#
loop_
_entity_poly.entity_id
_entity_poly.type
_entity_poly.pdbx_seq_one_letter_code
_entity_poly.pdbx_strand_id
1 'polypeptide(L)'
;MICKGSSRRLPQKNRLDLNGKPMFMWNVQKLLRIAPRVYVSSDDHWILDEAEWAGAIPIKRPSELCGDTPNIPVYQHALQFMNGVSGIIAVQANSPTIDSKLIETARELLDRGYNEIMTMHEDRSIYGSIWALSRKKLENYKDFYNPKPEVLLLDPSTDVHTKKDFDEVQKICQKYSSSPR
;
A
#
# COMPACT_ATOMS: atom_id res chain seq x y z
N MET A 1 -5.08 0.06 -1.50
CA MET A 1 -3.86 0.91 -1.38
C MET A 1 -4.26 2.35 -1.12
N ILE A 2 -3.54 3.07 -0.28
CA ILE A 2 -3.67 4.52 -0.15
C ILE A 2 -2.52 5.21 -0.90
N CYS A 3 -2.84 6.23 -1.69
CA CYS A 3 -1.89 6.89 -2.57
C CYS A 3 -2.13 8.41 -2.51
N LYS A 4 -1.16 9.18 -1.97
CA LYS A 4 -1.27 10.64 -1.91
C LYS A 4 -0.81 11.26 -3.22
N GLY A 5 -1.50 12.30 -3.70
CA GLY A 5 -1.08 13.12 -4.84
C GLY A 5 0.12 13.99 -4.52
N SER A 6 0.24 14.46 -3.26
CA SER A 6 1.32 15.32 -2.82
C SER A 6 2.33 14.59 -1.92
N SER A 7 3.59 15.00 -1.96
CA SER A 7 4.66 14.55 -1.08
C SER A 7 5.64 15.69 -0.84
N ARG A 8 6.00 15.93 0.44
CA ARG A 8 6.90 17.04 0.81
C ARG A 8 8.37 16.78 0.42
N ARG A 9 8.88 15.58 0.71
CA ARG A 9 10.29 15.22 0.50
C ARG A 9 10.63 14.89 -0.96
N LEU A 10 9.67 14.38 -1.73
CA LEU A 10 9.81 14.05 -3.14
C LEU A 10 8.48 14.40 -3.83
N PRO A 11 8.37 15.61 -4.44
CA PRO A 11 7.13 16.09 -5.03
C PRO A 11 6.55 15.10 -6.03
N GLN A 12 5.23 14.91 -5.98
CA GLN A 12 4.49 13.99 -6.85
C GLN A 12 5.04 12.56 -6.91
N LYS A 13 5.69 12.12 -5.83
CA LYS A 13 6.43 10.85 -5.72
C LYS A 13 5.74 9.67 -6.40
N ASN A 14 4.44 9.50 -6.15
CA ASN A 14 3.69 8.36 -6.65
C ASN A 14 3.46 8.39 -8.17
N ARG A 15 3.56 9.58 -8.79
CA ARG A 15 3.44 9.79 -10.25
C ARG A 15 4.77 9.66 -11.00
N LEU A 16 5.90 9.70 -10.30
CA LEU A 16 7.21 9.62 -10.94
C LEU A 16 7.33 8.36 -11.79
N ASP A 17 7.86 8.53 -12.98
CA ASP A 17 8.13 7.40 -13.87
C ASP A 17 9.21 6.49 -13.27
N LEU A 18 8.81 5.28 -12.94
CA LEU A 18 9.68 4.22 -12.47
C LEU A 18 9.75 3.14 -13.55
N ASN A 19 10.71 3.29 -14.46
CA ASN A 19 10.94 2.36 -15.57
C ASN A 19 9.69 2.12 -16.44
N GLY A 20 9.14 3.23 -16.99
CA GLY A 20 8.06 3.21 -17.98
C GLY A 20 6.65 3.16 -17.40
N LYS A 21 6.49 3.30 -16.08
CA LYS A 21 5.17 3.46 -15.46
C LYS A 21 5.25 4.23 -14.14
N PRO A 22 4.16 4.87 -13.69
CA PRO A 22 4.11 5.56 -12.41
C PRO A 22 4.47 4.63 -11.26
N MET A 23 5.22 5.15 -10.27
CA MET A 23 5.71 4.33 -9.15
C MET A 23 4.60 3.56 -8.43
N PHE A 24 3.44 4.19 -8.15
CA PHE A 24 2.33 3.50 -7.48
C PHE A 24 1.76 2.33 -8.29
N MET A 25 1.87 2.38 -9.61
CA MET A 25 1.33 1.37 -10.51
C MET A 25 2.03 0.02 -10.37
N TRP A 26 3.27 0.00 -9.89
CA TRP A 26 4.00 -1.24 -9.61
C TRP A 26 3.25 -2.14 -8.61
N ASN A 27 2.72 -1.54 -7.54
CA ASN A 27 1.94 -2.29 -6.56
C ASN A 27 0.49 -2.50 -7.00
N VAL A 28 -0.13 -1.57 -7.73
CA VAL A 28 -1.47 -1.80 -8.30
C VAL A 28 -1.48 -3.04 -9.19
N GLN A 29 -0.56 -3.12 -10.16
CA GLN A 29 -0.49 -4.26 -11.08
C GLN A 29 -0.14 -5.58 -10.36
N LYS A 30 0.70 -5.52 -9.33
CA LYS A 30 1.00 -6.68 -8.48
C LYS A 30 -0.24 -7.17 -7.75
N LEU A 31 -0.97 -6.26 -7.12
CA LEU A 31 -2.20 -6.58 -6.39
C LEU A 31 -3.29 -7.14 -7.31
N LEU A 32 -3.47 -6.59 -8.51
CA LEU A 32 -4.46 -7.08 -9.48
C LEU A 32 -4.22 -8.53 -9.94
N ARG A 33 -3.00 -9.05 -9.80
CA ARG A 33 -2.67 -10.45 -10.12
C ARG A 33 -3.04 -11.42 -9.01
N ILE A 34 -3.06 -10.96 -7.76
CA ILE A 34 -3.18 -11.85 -6.57
C ILE A 34 -4.44 -11.60 -5.74
N ALA A 35 -5.17 -10.52 -6.00
CA ALA A 35 -6.37 -10.16 -5.26
C ALA A 35 -7.58 -10.02 -6.19
N PRO A 36 -8.77 -10.48 -5.77
CA PRO A 36 -9.98 -10.41 -6.59
C PRO A 36 -10.51 -8.99 -6.77
N ARG A 37 -10.18 -8.09 -5.84
CA ARG A 37 -10.56 -6.67 -5.88
C ARG A 37 -9.44 -5.81 -5.30
N VAL A 38 -9.08 -4.77 -6.03
CA VAL A 38 -8.05 -3.80 -5.63
C VAL A 38 -8.68 -2.42 -5.57
N TYR A 39 -8.54 -1.74 -4.45
CA TYR A 39 -9.06 -0.40 -4.24
C TYR A 39 -7.90 0.58 -4.09
N VAL A 40 -8.00 1.75 -4.74
CA VAL A 40 -7.01 2.82 -4.63
C VAL A 40 -7.71 4.07 -4.11
N SER A 41 -7.36 4.48 -2.88
CA SER A 41 -7.85 5.72 -2.27
C SER A 41 -6.84 6.83 -2.49
N SER A 42 -7.26 7.92 -3.15
CA SER A 42 -6.41 9.08 -3.45
C SER A 42 -7.18 10.40 -3.35
N ASP A 43 -6.43 11.47 -3.07
CA ASP A 43 -6.84 12.87 -3.18
C ASP A 43 -6.55 13.45 -4.58
N ASP A 44 -5.92 12.68 -5.44
CA ASP A 44 -5.44 13.06 -6.76
C ASP A 44 -6.25 12.37 -7.86
N HIS A 45 -6.95 13.15 -8.68
CA HIS A 45 -7.79 12.63 -9.77
C HIS A 45 -7.00 11.80 -10.78
N TRP A 46 -5.81 12.27 -11.19
CA TRP A 46 -5.00 11.54 -12.14
C TRP A 46 -4.61 10.14 -11.63
N ILE A 47 -4.28 10.02 -10.33
CA ILE A 47 -3.98 8.70 -9.72
C ILE A 47 -5.22 7.81 -9.74
N LEU A 48 -6.42 8.37 -9.50
CA LEU A 48 -7.67 7.61 -9.54
C LEU A 48 -7.98 7.12 -10.94
N ASP A 49 -7.84 7.99 -11.94
CA ASP A 49 -8.08 7.66 -13.36
C ASP A 49 -7.13 6.57 -13.85
N GLU A 50 -5.84 6.69 -13.56
CA GLU A 50 -4.84 5.67 -13.90
C GLU A 50 -5.09 4.32 -13.20
N ALA A 51 -5.53 4.36 -11.93
CA ALA A 51 -5.87 3.16 -11.19
C ALA A 51 -7.10 2.46 -11.78
N GLU A 52 -8.13 3.22 -12.15
CA GLU A 52 -9.35 2.72 -12.78
C GLU A 52 -9.06 2.12 -14.15
N TRP A 53 -8.27 2.83 -14.96
CA TRP A 53 -7.83 2.34 -16.27
C TRP A 53 -7.07 1.01 -16.18
N ALA A 54 -6.30 0.81 -15.12
CA ALA A 54 -5.60 -0.44 -14.84
C ALA A 54 -6.51 -1.56 -14.32
N GLY A 55 -7.78 -1.27 -13.97
CA GLY A 55 -8.75 -2.24 -13.44
C GLY A 55 -8.91 -2.23 -11.92
N ALA A 56 -8.30 -1.28 -11.21
CA ALA A 56 -8.55 -1.07 -9.79
C ALA A 56 -9.81 -0.21 -9.57
N ILE A 57 -10.38 -0.29 -8.38
CA ILE A 57 -11.57 0.48 -8.00
C ILE A 57 -11.11 1.78 -7.33
N PRO A 58 -11.37 2.95 -7.94
CA PRO A 58 -10.97 4.23 -7.38
C PRO A 58 -11.86 4.64 -6.21
N ILE A 59 -11.26 5.20 -5.16
CA ILE A 59 -11.97 5.81 -4.03
C ILE A 59 -11.46 7.23 -3.87
N LYS A 60 -12.32 8.21 -4.18
CA LYS A 60 -11.99 9.62 -3.94
C LYS A 60 -11.93 9.89 -2.44
N ARG A 61 -10.78 10.38 -1.99
CA ARG A 61 -10.55 10.72 -0.59
C ARG A 61 -11.13 12.09 -0.30
N PRO A 62 -11.96 12.25 0.76
CA PRO A 62 -12.46 13.55 1.17
C PRO A 62 -11.33 14.42 1.76
N SER A 63 -11.48 15.73 1.70
CA SER A 63 -10.43 16.70 2.08
C SER A 63 -9.93 16.54 3.51
N GLU A 64 -10.82 16.20 4.43
CA GLU A 64 -10.53 15.99 5.86
C GLU A 64 -9.63 14.77 6.13
N LEU A 65 -9.52 13.87 5.18
CA LEU A 65 -8.63 12.70 5.22
C LEU A 65 -7.37 12.85 4.38
N CYS A 66 -7.10 14.07 3.90
CA CYS A 66 -5.90 14.40 3.11
C CYS A 66 -4.75 14.89 4.01
N GLY A 67 -3.60 15.18 3.41
CA GLY A 67 -2.43 15.72 4.14
C GLY A 67 -1.78 14.69 5.07
N ASP A 68 -1.59 15.06 6.34
CA ASP A 68 -0.90 14.25 7.34
C ASP A 68 -1.83 13.37 8.18
N THR A 69 -3.03 13.11 7.70
CA THR A 69 -3.96 12.18 8.35
C THR A 69 -3.33 10.81 8.51
N PRO A 70 -3.44 10.17 9.71
CA PRO A 70 -3.02 8.80 9.92
C PRO A 70 -3.67 7.82 8.95
N ASN A 71 -3.04 6.67 8.72
CA ASN A 71 -3.54 5.70 7.75
C ASN A 71 -4.89 5.08 8.15
N ILE A 72 -5.11 4.83 9.45
CA ILE A 72 -6.31 4.13 9.93
C ILE A 72 -7.61 4.83 9.55
N PRO A 73 -7.81 6.13 9.79
CA PRO A 73 -9.01 6.84 9.32
C PRO A 73 -9.24 6.72 7.81
N VAL A 74 -8.16 6.72 7.01
CA VAL A 74 -8.26 6.54 5.56
C VAL A 74 -8.69 5.11 5.20
N TYR A 75 -8.19 4.11 5.93
CA TYR A 75 -8.62 2.72 5.75
C TYR A 75 -10.08 2.51 6.17
N GLN A 76 -10.50 3.11 7.28
CA GLN A 76 -11.90 3.08 7.74
C GLN A 76 -12.85 3.71 6.72
N HIS A 77 -12.46 4.85 6.13
CA HIS A 77 -13.21 5.45 5.03
C HIS A 77 -13.28 4.52 3.81
N ALA A 78 -12.14 3.95 3.39
CA ALA A 78 -12.12 3.04 2.25
C ALA A 78 -12.98 1.79 2.48
N LEU A 79 -13.03 1.27 3.72
CA LEU A 79 -13.82 0.11 4.09
C LEU A 79 -15.33 0.29 3.82
N GLN A 80 -15.84 1.52 3.84
CA GLN A 80 -17.26 1.84 3.54
C GLN A 80 -17.64 1.49 2.10
N PHE A 81 -16.68 1.44 1.18
CA PHE A 81 -16.86 1.07 -0.22
C PHE A 81 -16.63 -0.43 -0.48
N MET A 82 -16.29 -1.20 0.56
CA MET A 82 -15.90 -2.61 0.45
C MET A 82 -16.97 -3.51 1.08
N ASN A 83 -17.95 -3.93 0.28
CA ASN A 83 -19.01 -4.82 0.76
C ASN A 83 -18.53 -6.27 0.85
N GLY A 84 -18.94 -6.97 1.92
CA GLY A 84 -18.75 -8.42 2.08
C GLY A 84 -17.28 -8.84 2.29
N VAL A 85 -16.39 -7.92 2.72
CA VAL A 85 -15.00 -8.27 3.03
C VAL A 85 -14.84 -8.55 4.52
N SER A 86 -14.05 -9.57 4.86
CA SER A 86 -13.69 -9.94 6.24
C SER A 86 -12.52 -9.10 6.79
N GLY A 87 -11.76 -8.44 5.91
CA GLY A 87 -10.64 -7.59 6.26
C GLY A 87 -10.04 -6.91 5.04
N ILE A 88 -8.97 -6.16 5.27
CA ILE A 88 -8.19 -5.49 4.22
C ILE A 88 -6.71 -5.81 4.34
N ILE A 89 -6.03 -5.77 3.21
CA ILE A 89 -4.57 -5.76 3.17
C ILE A 89 -4.16 -4.45 2.49
N ALA A 90 -3.70 -3.51 3.29
CA ALA A 90 -3.22 -2.23 2.81
C ALA A 90 -1.74 -2.36 2.43
N VAL A 91 -1.42 -2.08 1.17
CA VAL A 91 -0.05 -2.04 0.64
C VAL A 91 0.31 -0.60 0.33
N GLN A 92 1.49 -0.15 0.78
CA GLN A 92 1.94 1.22 0.58
C GLN A 92 2.38 1.46 -0.87
N ALA A 93 2.00 2.61 -1.41
CA ALA A 93 2.36 2.99 -2.79
C ALA A 93 3.87 3.26 -2.98
N ASN A 94 4.57 3.60 -1.89
CA ASN A 94 5.99 3.97 -1.89
C ASN A 94 6.96 2.82 -1.62
N SER A 95 6.48 1.57 -1.55
CA SER A 95 7.30 0.36 -1.45
C SER A 95 7.13 -0.50 -2.72
N PRO A 96 7.54 -0.02 -3.92
CA PRO A 96 7.22 -0.68 -5.19
C PRO A 96 7.91 -2.03 -5.38
N THR A 97 8.95 -2.32 -4.58
CA THR A 97 9.73 -3.58 -4.64
C THR A 97 9.25 -4.66 -3.66
N ILE A 98 8.15 -4.41 -2.94
CA ILE A 98 7.61 -5.40 -1.99
C ILE A 98 7.32 -6.75 -2.67
N ASP A 99 7.67 -7.85 -2.01
CA ASP A 99 7.39 -9.19 -2.51
C ASP A 99 5.90 -9.53 -2.38
N SER A 100 5.30 -10.04 -3.47
CA SER A 100 3.91 -10.52 -3.46
C SER A 100 3.68 -11.66 -2.47
N LYS A 101 4.70 -12.49 -2.19
CA LYS A 101 4.61 -13.55 -1.18
C LYS A 101 4.31 -13.01 0.21
N LEU A 102 4.83 -11.83 0.58
CA LEU A 102 4.51 -11.19 1.86
C LEU A 102 3.03 -10.79 1.92
N ILE A 103 2.48 -10.31 0.80
CA ILE A 103 1.06 -9.94 0.70
C ILE A 103 0.18 -11.20 0.84
N GLU A 104 0.56 -12.28 0.19
CA GLU A 104 -0.13 -13.58 0.27
C GLU A 104 -0.04 -14.16 1.69
N THR A 105 1.14 -14.10 2.32
CA THR A 105 1.33 -14.52 3.72
C THR A 105 0.44 -13.70 4.67
N ALA A 106 0.35 -12.39 4.48
CA ALA A 106 -0.53 -11.54 5.30
C ALA A 106 -2.02 -11.93 5.13
N ARG A 107 -2.44 -12.31 3.91
CA ARG A 107 -3.78 -12.83 3.65
C ARG A 107 -4.03 -14.14 4.38
N GLU A 108 -3.11 -15.11 4.26
CA GLU A 108 -3.23 -16.40 4.95
C GLU A 108 -3.33 -16.25 6.47
N LEU A 109 -2.60 -15.30 7.05
CA LEU A 109 -2.67 -15.01 8.47
C LEU A 109 -4.02 -14.43 8.88
N LEU A 110 -4.59 -13.50 8.08
CA LEU A 110 -5.96 -13.03 8.30
C LEU A 110 -6.99 -14.18 8.21
N ASP A 111 -6.84 -15.06 7.21
CA ASP A 111 -7.73 -16.22 7.01
C ASP A 111 -7.63 -17.22 8.18
N ARG A 112 -6.47 -17.29 8.86
CA ARG A 112 -6.26 -18.06 10.10
C ARG A 112 -6.80 -17.38 11.36
N GLY A 113 -7.32 -16.15 11.26
CA GLY A 113 -7.97 -15.43 12.36
C GLY A 113 -7.10 -14.42 13.09
N TYR A 114 -5.86 -14.15 12.62
CA TYR A 114 -5.09 -13.00 13.11
C TYR A 114 -5.79 -11.69 12.71
N ASN A 115 -5.74 -10.69 13.59
CA ASN A 115 -6.50 -9.44 13.36
C ASN A 115 -5.65 -8.28 12.89
N GLU A 116 -4.35 -8.30 13.18
CA GLU A 116 -3.44 -7.21 12.79
C GLU A 116 -2.05 -7.75 12.47
N ILE A 117 -1.65 -7.61 11.21
CA ILE A 117 -0.35 -8.02 10.70
C ILE A 117 0.31 -6.80 10.07
N MET A 118 1.58 -6.56 10.37
CA MET A 118 2.37 -5.50 9.75
C MET A 118 3.71 -6.03 9.28
N THR A 119 4.38 -5.24 8.46
CA THR A 119 5.77 -5.48 8.11
C THR A 119 6.72 -4.71 9.03
N MET A 120 7.94 -5.22 9.16
CA MET A 120 9.07 -4.56 9.82
C MET A 120 10.33 -4.68 8.95
N HIS A 121 11.25 -3.74 9.11
CA HIS A 121 12.59 -3.80 8.52
C HIS A 121 13.54 -4.69 9.34
N GLU A 122 14.74 -4.94 8.78
CA GLU A 122 15.80 -5.72 9.45
C GLU A 122 16.27 -5.10 10.76
N ASP A 123 16.22 -3.77 10.89
CA ASP A 123 16.52 -3.04 12.12
C ASP A 123 15.41 -3.14 13.18
N ARG A 124 14.36 -3.93 12.91
CA ARG A 124 13.16 -4.13 13.73
C ARG A 124 12.26 -2.90 13.86
N SER A 125 12.49 -1.85 13.10
CA SER A 125 11.50 -0.77 13.01
C SER A 125 10.22 -1.28 12.35
N ILE A 126 9.06 -1.03 12.99
CA ILE A 126 7.76 -1.37 12.42
C ILE A 126 7.50 -0.41 11.27
N TYR A 127 7.37 -0.97 10.09
CA TYR A 127 7.05 -0.25 8.89
C TYR A 127 5.85 -0.87 8.20
N GLY A 128 4.88 -0.06 7.86
CA GLY A 128 3.63 -0.56 7.30
C GLY A 128 3.63 -0.65 5.77
N SER A 129 4.68 -1.17 5.13
CA SER A 129 4.62 -1.48 3.69
C SER A 129 3.43 -2.39 3.38
N ILE A 130 3.15 -3.32 4.30
CA ILE A 130 1.87 -4.01 4.44
C ILE A 130 1.29 -3.71 5.82
N TRP A 131 0.00 -3.41 5.85
CA TRP A 131 -0.81 -3.39 7.08
C TRP A 131 -2.10 -4.14 6.80
N ALA A 132 -2.18 -5.37 7.28
CA ALA A 132 -3.35 -6.21 7.11
C ALA A 132 -4.19 -6.18 8.40
N LEU A 133 -5.49 -5.98 8.24
CA LEU A 133 -6.44 -5.77 9.35
C LEU A 133 -7.73 -6.56 9.09
N SER A 134 -8.18 -7.32 10.08
CA SER A 134 -9.55 -7.84 10.06
C SER A 134 -10.55 -6.68 10.07
N ARG A 135 -11.72 -6.88 9.47
CA ARG A 135 -12.78 -5.86 9.46
C ARG A 135 -13.13 -5.41 10.85
N LYS A 136 -13.35 -6.36 11.78
CA LYS A 136 -13.67 -6.07 13.18
C LYS A 136 -12.60 -5.21 13.86
N LYS A 137 -11.32 -5.53 13.64
CA LYS A 137 -10.20 -4.74 14.20
C LYS A 137 -10.20 -3.34 13.64
N LEU A 138 -10.31 -3.18 12.31
CA LEU A 138 -10.28 -1.88 11.65
C LEU A 138 -11.45 -0.98 12.06
N GLU A 139 -12.67 -1.50 12.10
CA GLU A 139 -13.86 -0.74 12.52
C GLU A 139 -13.75 -0.23 13.96
N ASN A 140 -13.06 -0.95 14.85
CA ASN A 140 -12.91 -0.61 16.27
C ASN A 140 -11.53 0.01 16.60
N TYR A 141 -10.72 0.33 15.61
CA TYR A 141 -9.37 0.88 15.80
C TYR A 141 -9.45 2.31 16.37
N LYS A 142 -8.79 2.56 17.51
CA LYS A 142 -8.84 3.85 18.22
C LYS A 142 -7.48 4.55 18.32
N ASP A 143 -6.41 3.80 18.59
CA ASP A 143 -5.07 4.36 18.75
C ASP A 143 -4.31 4.33 17.41
N PHE A 144 -4.48 5.39 16.61
CA PHE A 144 -3.98 5.45 15.22
C PHE A 144 -2.45 5.55 15.09
N TYR A 145 -1.77 5.86 16.18
CA TYR A 145 -0.32 6.12 16.19
C TYR A 145 0.51 4.98 16.80
N ASN A 146 -0.13 4.07 17.56
CA ASN A 146 0.54 2.98 18.24
C ASN A 146 -0.04 1.63 17.80
N PRO A 147 0.28 1.15 16.61
CA PRO A 147 -0.17 -0.16 16.15
C PRO A 147 0.36 -1.26 17.09
N LYS A 148 -0.47 -2.28 17.31
CA LYS A 148 -0.13 -3.45 18.12
C LYS A 148 -0.35 -4.71 17.29
N PRO A 149 0.48 -4.95 16.27
CA PRO A 149 0.34 -6.12 15.41
C PRO A 149 0.55 -7.40 16.19
N GLU A 150 -0.25 -8.41 15.89
CA GLU A 150 -0.12 -9.77 16.42
C GLU A 150 1.04 -10.51 15.72
N VAL A 151 1.32 -10.14 14.46
CA VAL A 151 2.41 -10.72 13.66
C VAL A 151 3.16 -9.61 12.93
N LEU A 152 4.49 -9.72 12.95
CA LEU A 152 5.40 -8.88 12.17
C LEU A 152 6.10 -9.74 11.10
N LEU A 153 6.01 -9.30 9.84
CA LEU A 153 6.67 -9.93 8.71
C LEU A 153 7.91 -9.12 8.34
N LEU A 154 9.04 -9.78 8.14
CA LEU A 154 10.27 -9.12 7.70
C LEU A 154 10.12 -8.71 6.23
N ASP A 155 10.28 -7.42 5.95
CA ASP A 155 10.25 -6.86 4.60
C ASP A 155 11.59 -6.17 4.27
N PRO A 156 12.37 -6.72 3.35
CA PRO A 156 13.63 -6.13 2.91
C PRO A 156 13.44 -5.07 1.83
N SER A 157 12.21 -4.72 1.45
CA SER A 157 11.98 -3.75 0.39
C SER A 157 12.36 -2.33 0.80
N THR A 158 12.82 -1.55 -0.17
CA THR A 158 13.17 -0.14 0.04
C THR A 158 11.92 0.73 -0.06
N ASP A 159 11.79 1.61 0.93
CA ASP A 159 10.75 2.61 1.01
C ASP A 159 11.20 3.93 0.41
N VAL A 160 10.49 4.39 -0.61
CA VAL A 160 10.84 5.61 -1.32
C VAL A 160 10.33 6.84 -0.57
N HIS A 161 11.24 7.60 0.04
CA HIS A 161 10.98 8.89 0.66
C HIS A 161 11.72 10.04 0.00
N THR A 162 12.91 9.78 -0.54
CA THR A 162 13.81 10.77 -1.12
C THR A 162 14.14 10.42 -2.58
N LYS A 163 14.81 11.34 -3.27
CA LYS A 163 15.33 11.07 -4.63
C LYS A 163 16.35 9.93 -4.63
N LYS A 164 17.17 9.84 -3.58
CA LYS A 164 18.15 8.75 -3.44
C LYS A 164 17.48 7.37 -3.39
N ASP A 165 16.44 7.23 -2.56
CA ASP A 165 15.69 5.99 -2.45
C ASP A 165 15.03 5.63 -3.80
N PHE A 166 14.49 6.64 -4.49
CA PHE A 166 13.89 6.45 -5.81
C PHE A 166 14.91 5.92 -6.83
N ASP A 167 16.12 6.50 -6.88
CA ASP A 167 17.18 6.08 -7.80
C ASP A 167 17.67 4.66 -7.50
N GLU A 168 17.70 4.28 -6.23
CA GLU A 168 18.03 2.92 -5.80
C GLU A 168 16.96 1.92 -6.27
N VAL A 169 15.70 2.20 -5.98
CA VAL A 169 14.57 1.37 -6.38
C VAL A 169 14.47 1.28 -7.91
N GLN A 170 14.77 2.36 -8.63
CA GLN A 170 14.78 2.36 -10.10
C GLN A 170 15.77 1.33 -10.66
N LYS A 171 16.96 1.21 -10.08
CA LYS A 171 17.95 0.20 -10.46
C LYS A 171 17.47 -1.23 -10.17
N ILE A 172 16.79 -1.42 -9.04
CA ILE A 172 16.21 -2.72 -8.68
C ILE A 172 15.12 -3.10 -9.70
N CYS A 173 14.20 -2.21 -9.99
CA CYS A 173 13.10 -2.45 -10.91
C CYS A 173 13.56 -2.69 -12.37
N GLN A 174 14.68 -2.09 -12.80
CA GLN A 174 15.27 -2.37 -14.11
C GLN A 174 15.63 -3.84 -14.29
N LYS A 175 16.17 -4.47 -13.26
CA LYS A 175 16.54 -5.90 -13.29
C LYS A 175 15.31 -6.80 -13.47
N TYR A 176 14.18 -6.43 -12.88
CA TYR A 176 12.93 -7.19 -13.04
C TYR A 176 12.28 -7.01 -14.42
N SER A 177 12.51 -5.88 -15.09
CA SER A 177 11.96 -5.61 -16.43
C SER A 177 12.77 -6.28 -17.55
N SER A 178 14.03 -6.60 -17.30
CA SER A 178 14.96 -7.23 -18.27
C SER A 178 15.02 -8.74 -18.18
N SER A 179 14.36 -9.38 -17.20
CA SER A 179 14.27 -10.83 -17.13
C SER A 179 13.20 -11.34 -18.12
N PRO A 180 13.54 -12.22 -19.07
CA PRO A 180 12.56 -12.78 -19.98
C PRO A 180 11.50 -13.56 -19.17
N ARG A 181 10.24 -13.35 -19.58
CA ARG A 181 9.06 -14.06 -19.03
C ARG A 181 9.06 -15.52 -19.44
#